data_9b954466ed0f355dd6b7aeb9dee1f40a
#
_entry.id   9b954466ed0f355dd6b7aeb9dee1f40a
#
_cell.length_a   1.000
_cell.length_b   1.000
_cell.length_c   1.000
_cell.angle_alpha   90.00
_cell.angle_beta   90.00
_cell.angle_gamma   90.00
#
_symmetry.space_group_name_H-M   'P 1'
#
loop_
_entity.id
_entity.type
_entity.pdbx_description
1 polymer ?
#
loop_
_entity_poly.entity_id
_entity_poly.type
_entity_poly.pdbx_seq_one_letter_code
_entity_poly.pdbx_strand_id
1 'polypeptide(L)'
;FLLFQAYLDRVGFLRGEAADQIKVVNLARVEVFVGALLAAMLVYLFSSMAIRAVGKTAGKIIEEVRRQFKADPGIMAGTSRPDYARAVDITAKAGLREMMAPGLLAVGLPIAVGVIFKFIPGYDAAMTVAAILMVGTITGIMMASFMNNGGGAWDNAKKMIESGELKDEEGNVIGKGTLTHAAAVVGDTVGDPFKDTAGPSLHVLVKLLSTITLVLAPLFI
;
A
#
# COMPACT_ATOMS: atom_id res chain seq x y z
N PHE A 1 -15.25 4.89 -8.51
CA PHE A 1 -16.37 5.85 -8.47
C PHE A 1 -17.72 5.15 -8.33
N LEU A 2 -18.01 4.09 -9.09
CA LEU A 2 -19.29 3.37 -9.02
C LEU A 2 -19.64 2.89 -7.61
N LEU A 3 -18.70 2.33 -6.85
CA LEU A 3 -18.94 1.90 -5.48
C LEU A 3 -19.19 3.06 -4.52
N PHE A 4 -18.57 4.22 -4.75
CA PHE A 4 -18.87 5.44 -4.01
C PHE A 4 -20.32 5.90 -4.27
N GLN A 5 -20.74 5.92 -5.54
CA GLN A 5 -22.11 6.24 -5.88
C GLN A 5 -23.09 5.23 -5.24
N ALA A 6 -22.81 3.94 -5.33
CA ALA A 6 -23.61 2.90 -4.70
C ALA A 6 -23.71 3.06 -3.17
N TYR A 7 -22.65 3.54 -2.52
CA TYR A 7 -22.69 3.86 -1.10
C TYR A 7 -23.67 5.01 -0.81
N LEU A 8 -23.59 6.11 -1.57
CA LEU A 8 -24.50 7.25 -1.40
C LEU A 8 -25.96 6.84 -1.68
N ASP A 9 -26.21 6.09 -2.73
CA ASP A 9 -27.54 5.57 -3.05
C ASP A 9 -28.09 4.66 -1.93
N ARG A 10 -27.20 3.82 -1.34
CA ARG A 10 -27.57 2.97 -0.19
C ARG A 10 -27.91 3.79 1.05
N VAL A 11 -27.13 4.83 1.34
CA VAL A 11 -27.41 5.76 2.45
C VAL A 11 -28.75 6.46 2.25
N GLY A 12 -29.03 6.96 1.03
CA GLY A 12 -30.28 7.58 0.67
C GLY A 12 -31.48 6.67 0.86
N PHE A 13 -31.39 5.47 0.33
CA PHE A 13 -32.42 4.46 0.50
C PHE A 13 -32.72 4.19 1.98
N LEU A 14 -31.69 4.03 2.81
CA LEU A 14 -31.86 3.74 4.24
C LEU A 14 -32.44 4.91 5.03
N ARG A 15 -32.22 6.16 4.59
CA ARG A 15 -32.77 7.38 5.19
C ARG A 15 -34.19 7.74 4.67
N GLY A 16 -34.66 7.08 3.62
CA GLY A 16 -35.88 7.46 2.93
C GLY A 16 -35.79 8.80 2.20
N GLU A 17 -34.56 9.25 1.86
CA GLU A 17 -34.30 10.49 1.16
C GLU A 17 -34.27 10.26 -0.36
N ALA A 18 -34.71 11.27 -1.13
CA ALA A 18 -34.61 11.18 -2.59
C ALA A 18 -33.14 11.13 -3.03
N ALA A 19 -32.84 10.27 -4.02
CA ALA A 19 -31.44 10.03 -4.49
C ALA A 19 -30.67 11.31 -4.89
N ASP A 20 -31.38 12.38 -5.24
CA ASP A 20 -30.79 13.66 -5.62
C ASP A 20 -30.28 14.50 -4.43
N GLN A 21 -30.78 14.25 -3.21
CA GLN A 21 -30.44 15.04 -2.02
C GLN A 21 -29.11 14.61 -1.39
N ILE A 22 -28.62 13.40 -1.69
CA ILE A 22 -27.45 12.79 -1.03
C ILE A 22 -26.18 12.83 -1.90
N LYS A 23 -26.26 13.39 -3.10
CA LYS A 23 -25.13 13.42 -4.04
C LYS A 23 -23.98 14.36 -3.65
N VAL A 24 -24.13 15.16 -2.59
CA VAL A 24 -23.17 16.17 -2.20
C VAL A 24 -22.49 15.81 -0.87
N VAL A 25 -21.21 15.51 -0.90
CA VAL A 25 -20.37 15.40 0.30
C VAL A 25 -19.73 16.75 0.56
N ASN A 26 -20.26 17.50 1.53
CA ASN A 26 -19.80 18.86 1.83
C ASN A 26 -18.58 18.83 2.73
N LEU A 27 -17.39 19.02 2.17
CA LEU A 27 -16.12 19.08 2.89
C LEU A 27 -15.99 20.29 3.83
N ALA A 28 -16.86 21.28 3.76
CA ALA A 28 -16.86 22.40 4.71
C ALA A 28 -17.49 22.03 6.08
N ARG A 29 -18.15 20.89 6.19
CA ARG A 29 -18.61 20.36 7.48
C ARG A 29 -17.43 19.74 8.24
N VAL A 30 -17.33 20.05 9.52
CA VAL A 30 -16.19 19.67 10.37
C VAL A 30 -15.95 18.15 10.39
N GLU A 31 -16.98 17.37 10.62
CA GLU A 31 -16.92 15.91 10.68
C GLU A 31 -16.51 15.30 9.35
N VAL A 32 -17.00 15.84 8.25
CA VAL A 32 -16.68 15.40 6.89
C VAL A 32 -15.21 15.72 6.56
N PHE A 33 -14.75 16.91 6.93
CA PHE A 33 -13.35 17.31 6.77
C PHE A 33 -12.40 16.42 7.60
N VAL A 34 -12.77 16.13 8.85
CA VAL A 34 -12.01 15.22 9.72
C VAL A 34 -11.95 13.82 9.10
N GLY A 35 -13.08 13.30 8.59
CA GLY A 35 -13.12 12.03 7.86
C GLY A 35 -12.18 12.01 6.66
N ALA A 36 -12.14 13.09 5.88
CA ALA A 36 -11.25 13.26 4.74
C ALA A 36 -9.76 13.22 5.14
N LEU A 37 -9.38 13.92 6.22
CA LEU A 37 -8.01 13.90 6.76
C LEU A 37 -7.61 12.51 7.25
N LEU A 38 -8.50 11.84 7.97
CA LEU A 38 -8.25 10.48 8.46
C LEU A 38 -8.09 9.49 7.31
N ALA A 39 -8.80 9.69 6.20
CA ALA A 39 -8.64 8.87 5.00
C ALA A 39 -7.26 9.05 4.35
N ALA A 40 -6.80 10.30 4.21
CA ALA A 40 -5.45 10.58 3.71
C ALA A 40 -4.40 9.97 4.65
N MET A 41 -4.54 10.18 5.97
CA MET A 41 -3.66 9.57 6.97
C MET A 41 -3.64 8.04 6.87
N LEU A 42 -4.80 7.40 6.65
CA LEU A 42 -4.89 5.95 6.48
C LEU A 42 -4.01 5.46 5.32
N VAL A 43 -4.06 6.11 4.17
CA VAL A 43 -3.28 5.74 2.98
C VAL A 43 -1.77 5.85 3.25
N TYR A 44 -1.32 6.94 3.85
CA TYR A 44 0.09 7.12 4.21
C TYR A 44 0.55 6.13 5.27
N LEU A 45 -0.23 5.92 6.31
CA LEU A 45 0.09 4.99 7.39
C LEU A 45 0.14 3.55 6.88
N PHE A 46 -0.85 3.14 6.08
CA PHE A 46 -0.88 1.83 5.44
C PHE A 46 0.37 1.58 4.59
N SER A 47 0.73 2.55 3.74
CA SER A 47 1.92 2.49 2.90
C SER A 47 3.20 2.34 3.71
N SER A 48 3.34 3.15 4.77
CA SER A 48 4.48 3.10 5.70
C SER A 48 4.60 1.72 6.36
N MET A 49 3.47 1.15 6.82
CA MET A 49 3.45 -0.17 7.45
C MET A 49 3.84 -1.26 6.45
N ALA A 50 3.34 -1.20 5.21
CA ALA A 50 3.68 -2.15 4.14
C ALA A 50 5.19 -2.14 3.82
N ILE A 51 5.77 -0.94 3.64
CA ILE A 51 7.21 -0.79 3.35
C ILE A 51 8.07 -1.32 4.51
N ARG A 52 7.70 -1.00 5.74
CA ARG A 52 8.41 -1.50 6.94
C ARG A 52 8.32 -3.01 7.08
N ALA A 53 7.18 -3.60 6.73
CA ALA A 53 6.98 -5.05 6.75
C ALA A 53 7.94 -5.77 5.80
N VAL A 54 8.13 -5.23 4.58
CA VAL A 54 9.11 -5.75 3.60
C VAL A 54 10.52 -5.68 4.16
N GLY A 55 10.96 -4.52 4.65
CA GLY A 55 12.31 -4.34 5.19
C GLY A 55 12.60 -5.29 6.36
N LYS A 56 11.64 -5.46 7.27
CA LYS A 56 11.76 -6.39 8.41
C LYS A 56 11.85 -7.86 7.97
N THR A 57 11.07 -8.23 6.95
CA THR A 57 11.08 -9.60 6.41
C THR A 57 12.37 -9.87 5.65
N ALA A 58 12.81 -8.93 4.82
CA ALA A 58 14.09 -9.02 4.09
C ALA A 58 15.27 -9.20 5.06
N GLY A 59 15.30 -8.47 6.17
CA GLY A 59 16.32 -8.64 7.22
C GLY A 59 16.41 -10.08 7.72
N LYS A 60 15.28 -10.72 8.01
CA LYS A 60 15.23 -12.13 8.46
C LYS A 60 15.74 -13.11 7.39
N ILE A 61 15.43 -12.85 6.12
CA ILE A 61 15.91 -13.68 5.01
C ILE A 61 17.44 -13.53 4.87
N ILE A 62 17.95 -12.31 4.97
CA ILE A 62 19.41 -12.06 4.93
C ILE A 62 20.11 -12.80 6.06
N GLU A 63 19.58 -12.78 7.28
CA GLU A 63 20.12 -13.54 8.41
C GLU A 63 20.13 -15.05 8.12
N GLU A 64 19.04 -15.59 7.59
CA GLU A 64 18.95 -17.01 7.23
C GLU A 64 19.94 -17.39 6.12
N VAL A 65 20.04 -16.59 5.06
CA VAL A 65 21.01 -16.83 3.98
C VAL A 65 22.44 -16.83 4.50
N ARG A 66 22.80 -15.84 5.33
CA ARG A 66 24.12 -15.78 5.98
C ARG A 66 24.37 -16.99 6.87
N ARG A 67 23.37 -17.45 7.60
CA ARG A 67 23.44 -18.66 8.42
C ARG A 67 23.75 -19.89 7.58
N GLN A 68 23.05 -20.06 6.45
CA GLN A 68 23.28 -21.18 5.54
C GLN A 68 24.68 -21.16 4.94
N PHE A 69 25.17 -20.01 4.45
CA PHE A 69 26.51 -19.89 3.90
C PHE A 69 27.60 -20.19 4.93
N LYS A 70 27.37 -19.80 6.20
CA LYS A 70 28.31 -20.10 7.28
C LYS A 70 28.30 -21.59 7.66
N ALA A 71 27.13 -22.23 7.60
CA ALA A 71 26.95 -23.63 7.97
C ALA A 71 27.45 -24.61 6.89
N ASP A 72 27.33 -24.21 5.62
CA ASP A 72 27.72 -25.02 4.46
C ASP A 72 28.46 -24.18 3.40
N PRO A 73 29.80 -24.13 3.46
CA PRO A 73 30.60 -23.45 2.43
C PRO A 73 30.42 -23.98 1.01
N GLY A 74 29.91 -25.21 0.85
CA GLY A 74 29.63 -25.82 -0.45
C GLY A 74 28.55 -25.07 -1.24
N ILE A 75 27.66 -24.34 -0.57
CA ILE A 75 26.67 -23.49 -1.24
C ILE A 75 27.35 -22.41 -2.08
N MET A 76 28.34 -21.70 -1.51
CA MET A 76 29.10 -20.68 -2.23
C MET A 76 29.98 -21.26 -3.34
N ALA A 77 30.46 -22.49 -3.16
CA ALA A 77 31.23 -23.20 -4.16
C ALA A 77 30.37 -23.85 -5.25
N GLY A 78 29.04 -23.83 -5.11
CA GLY A 78 28.10 -24.47 -6.06
C GLY A 78 28.04 -25.99 -5.95
N THR A 79 28.61 -26.58 -4.90
CA THR A 79 28.68 -28.05 -4.69
C THR A 79 27.52 -28.59 -3.85
N SER A 80 26.84 -27.72 -3.10
CA SER A 80 25.63 -28.06 -2.33
C SER A 80 24.49 -27.07 -2.60
N ARG A 81 23.24 -27.51 -2.33
CA ARG A 81 22.05 -26.70 -2.57
C ARG A 81 21.62 -25.98 -1.29
N PRO A 82 21.23 -24.70 -1.38
CA PRO A 82 20.61 -23.98 -0.27
C PRO A 82 19.29 -24.59 0.16
N ASP A 83 18.91 -24.41 1.42
CA ASP A 83 17.58 -24.72 1.92
C ASP A 83 16.57 -23.61 1.50
N TYR A 84 16.05 -23.73 0.29
CA TYR A 84 15.04 -22.81 -0.23
C TYR A 84 13.72 -22.89 0.54
N ALA A 85 13.36 -24.08 1.04
CA ALA A 85 12.10 -24.29 1.78
C ALA A 85 12.08 -23.43 3.04
N ARG A 86 13.20 -23.32 3.73
CA ARG A 86 13.34 -22.47 4.91
C ARG A 86 13.16 -20.98 4.57
N ALA A 87 13.73 -20.49 3.48
CA ALA A 87 13.56 -19.11 3.05
C ALA A 87 12.09 -18.80 2.70
N VAL A 88 11.41 -19.72 1.99
CA VAL A 88 9.99 -19.60 1.67
C VAL A 88 9.11 -19.60 2.93
N ASP A 89 9.39 -20.48 3.90
CA ASP A 89 8.65 -20.54 5.17
C ASP A 89 8.78 -19.23 5.96
N ILE A 90 9.99 -18.66 6.04
CA ILE A 90 10.22 -17.36 6.69
C ILE A 90 9.40 -16.26 6.00
N THR A 91 9.43 -16.22 4.67
CA THR A 91 8.71 -15.20 3.87
C THR A 91 7.21 -15.32 4.06
N ALA A 92 6.66 -16.53 3.94
CA ALA A 92 5.22 -16.78 4.06
C ALA A 92 4.70 -16.43 5.45
N LYS A 93 5.37 -16.89 6.51
CA LYS A 93 4.99 -16.58 7.90
C LYS A 93 5.10 -15.09 8.21
N ALA A 94 6.17 -14.44 7.75
CA ALA A 94 6.34 -13.01 7.96
C ALA A 94 5.29 -12.21 7.19
N GLY A 95 5.01 -12.55 5.93
CA GLY A 95 3.98 -11.90 5.11
C GLY A 95 2.61 -11.93 5.78
N LEU A 96 2.17 -13.11 6.24
CA LEU A 96 0.90 -13.25 6.95
C LEU A 96 0.85 -12.41 8.23
N ARG A 97 1.89 -12.45 9.04
CA ARG A 97 1.94 -11.75 10.33
C ARG A 97 2.01 -10.23 10.16
N GLU A 98 2.87 -9.75 9.28
CA GLU A 98 3.10 -8.30 9.11
C GLU A 98 1.92 -7.60 8.39
N MET A 99 1.10 -8.34 7.63
CA MET A 99 -0.10 -7.80 6.97
C MET A 99 -1.34 -7.75 7.88
N MET A 100 -1.30 -8.31 9.07
CA MET A 100 -2.43 -8.24 10.02
C MET A 100 -2.73 -6.80 10.45
N ALA A 101 -1.72 -6.05 10.86
CA ALA A 101 -1.92 -4.69 11.35
C ALA A 101 -2.40 -3.70 10.25
N PRO A 102 -1.82 -3.65 9.04
CA PRO A 102 -2.38 -2.88 7.93
C PRO A 102 -3.81 -3.27 7.57
N GLY A 103 -4.10 -4.58 7.56
CA GLY A 103 -5.44 -5.08 7.26
C GLY A 103 -6.49 -4.66 8.29
N LEU A 104 -6.16 -4.77 9.59
CA LEU A 104 -7.02 -4.31 10.67
C LEU A 104 -7.24 -2.79 10.63
N LEU A 105 -6.21 -2.02 10.30
CA LEU A 105 -6.32 -0.57 10.14
C LEU A 105 -7.27 -0.20 8.98
N ALA A 106 -7.14 -0.88 7.84
CA ALA A 106 -7.95 -0.63 6.65
C ALA A 106 -9.45 -0.84 6.91
N VAL A 107 -9.79 -1.87 7.68
CA VAL A 107 -11.17 -2.21 8.06
C VAL A 107 -11.64 -1.40 9.26
N GLY A 108 -10.81 -1.30 10.28
CA GLY A 108 -11.17 -0.74 11.58
C GLY A 108 -11.36 0.77 11.56
N LEU A 109 -10.56 1.51 10.76
CA LEU A 109 -10.65 2.97 10.76
C LEU A 109 -12.01 3.48 10.26
N PRO A 110 -12.53 3.09 9.08
CA PRO A 110 -13.84 3.58 8.63
C PRO A 110 -14.97 3.14 9.57
N ILE A 111 -14.89 1.94 10.15
CA ILE A 111 -15.88 1.47 11.12
C ILE A 111 -15.83 2.33 12.39
N ALA A 112 -14.65 2.51 12.96
CA ALA A 112 -14.48 3.29 14.19
C ALA A 112 -14.94 4.74 14.01
N VAL A 113 -14.55 5.38 12.91
CA VAL A 113 -14.95 6.76 12.61
C VAL A 113 -16.47 6.84 12.42
N GLY A 114 -17.05 5.97 11.61
CA GLY A 114 -18.50 5.96 11.38
C GLY A 114 -19.30 5.74 12.69
N VAL A 115 -18.86 4.79 13.52
CA VAL A 115 -19.52 4.54 14.81
C VAL A 115 -19.34 5.70 15.77
N ILE A 116 -18.12 6.27 15.90
CA ILE A 116 -17.87 7.39 16.80
C ILE A 116 -18.73 8.59 16.42
N PHE A 117 -18.75 8.98 15.16
CA PHE A 117 -19.51 10.15 14.70
C PHE A 117 -21.02 9.94 14.76
N LYS A 118 -21.52 8.70 14.69
CA LYS A 118 -22.93 8.38 14.90
C LYS A 118 -23.44 8.80 16.29
N PHE A 119 -22.58 8.70 17.30
CA PHE A 119 -22.96 9.05 18.69
C PHE A 119 -22.70 10.52 19.05
N ILE A 120 -22.17 11.32 18.14
CA ILE A 120 -21.97 12.76 18.38
C ILE A 120 -23.16 13.55 17.81
N PRO A 121 -23.95 14.22 18.66
CA PRO A 121 -25.11 14.99 18.19
C PRO A 121 -24.74 16.08 17.17
N GLY A 122 -25.51 16.20 16.12
CA GLY A 122 -25.33 17.22 15.08
C GLY A 122 -24.33 16.85 13.98
N TYR A 123 -23.67 15.71 14.07
CA TYR A 123 -22.75 15.20 13.05
C TYR A 123 -23.40 14.11 12.20
N ASP A 124 -22.94 14.02 10.96
CA ASP A 124 -23.40 13.05 9.98
C ASP A 124 -22.35 11.96 9.74
N ALA A 125 -22.50 10.84 10.44
CA ALA A 125 -21.57 9.72 10.34
C ALA A 125 -21.49 9.14 8.93
N ALA A 126 -22.62 9.02 8.23
CA ALA A 126 -22.65 8.46 6.88
C ALA A 126 -21.91 9.37 5.88
N MET A 127 -22.07 10.69 5.99
CA MET A 127 -21.31 11.64 5.16
C MET A 127 -19.84 11.69 5.54
N THR A 128 -19.49 11.51 6.81
CA THR A 128 -18.09 11.36 7.26
C THR A 128 -17.44 10.13 6.62
N VAL A 129 -18.13 8.99 6.60
CA VAL A 129 -17.66 7.76 5.95
C VAL A 129 -17.62 7.92 4.43
N ALA A 130 -18.58 8.65 3.82
CA ALA A 130 -18.51 9.00 2.40
C ALA A 130 -17.23 9.79 2.06
N ALA A 131 -16.83 10.74 2.92
CA ALA A 131 -15.59 11.47 2.76
C ALA A 131 -14.36 10.55 2.88
N ILE A 132 -14.37 9.60 3.83
CA ILE A 132 -13.31 8.59 3.93
C ILE A 132 -13.19 7.80 2.64
N LEU A 133 -14.29 7.35 2.08
CA LEU A 133 -14.32 6.58 0.85
C LEU A 133 -13.81 7.40 -0.34
N MET A 134 -14.29 8.62 -0.50
CA MET A 134 -13.92 9.50 -1.60
C MET A 134 -12.44 9.91 -1.54
N VAL A 135 -12.01 10.49 -0.42
CA VAL A 135 -10.65 11.00 -0.26
C VAL A 135 -9.64 9.86 -0.14
N GLY A 136 -10.01 8.75 0.53
CA GLY A 136 -9.20 7.55 0.59
C GLY A 136 -8.98 6.92 -0.79
N THR A 137 -9.99 6.93 -1.66
CA THR A 137 -9.86 6.48 -3.05
C THR A 137 -8.94 7.38 -3.84
N ILE A 138 -9.14 8.70 -3.81
CA ILE A 138 -8.30 9.67 -4.55
C ILE A 138 -6.84 9.57 -4.09
N THR A 139 -6.59 9.69 -2.80
CA THR A 139 -5.24 9.62 -2.22
C THR A 139 -4.60 8.26 -2.47
N GLY A 140 -5.39 7.17 -2.35
CA GLY A 140 -4.91 5.81 -2.59
C GLY A 140 -4.48 5.58 -4.04
N ILE A 141 -5.24 6.06 -5.02
CA ILE A 141 -4.88 5.96 -6.43
C ILE A 141 -3.63 6.78 -6.73
N MET A 142 -3.56 8.03 -6.25
CA MET A 142 -2.40 8.89 -6.46
C MET A 142 -1.13 8.30 -5.84
N MET A 143 -1.21 7.82 -4.61
CA MET A 143 -0.09 7.21 -3.90
C MET A 143 0.34 5.88 -4.55
N ALA A 144 -0.61 5.04 -4.96
CA ALA A 144 -0.30 3.80 -5.67
C ALA A 144 0.42 4.08 -7.01
N SER A 145 -0.08 5.05 -7.79
CA SER A 145 0.56 5.45 -9.04
C SER A 145 1.96 6.01 -8.82
N PHE A 146 2.13 6.86 -7.82
CA PHE A 146 3.45 7.39 -7.43
C PHE A 146 4.43 6.27 -7.07
N MET A 147 4.03 5.34 -6.22
CA MET A 147 4.90 4.25 -5.77
C MET A 147 5.23 3.27 -6.90
N ASN A 148 4.25 2.86 -7.69
CA ASN A 148 4.47 1.95 -8.81
C ASN A 148 5.42 2.57 -9.85
N ASN A 149 5.19 3.82 -10.23
CA ASN A 149 6.01 4.50 -11.23
C ASN A 149 7.40 4.87 -10.69
N GLY A 150 7.48 5.38 -9.45
CA GLY A 150 8.76 5.72 -8.83
C GLY A 150 9.65 4.49 -8.61
N GLY A 151 9.07 3.40 -8.09
CA GLY A 151 9.80 2.13 -7.96
C GLY A 151 10.18 1.52 -9.30
N GLY A 152 9.26 1.57 -10.29
CA GLY A 152 9.53 1.10 -11.65
C GLY A 152 10.62 1.90 -12.38
N ALA A 153 10.71 3.20 -12.12
CA ALA A 153 11.76 4.03 -12.69
C ALA A 153 13.16 3.59 -12.23
N TRP A 154 13.36 3.30 -10.94
CA TRP A 154 14.63 2.78 -10.43
C TRP A 154 15.00 1.42 -11.02
N ASP A 155 14.05 0.50 -11.11
CA ASP A 155 14.26 -0.82 -11.71
C ASP A 155 14.64 -0.70 -13.20
N ASN A 156 13.95 0.15 -13.95
CA ASN A 156 14.27 0.40 -15.35
C ASN A 156 15.64 1.05 -15.52
N ALA A 157 16.02 2.01 -14.68
CA ALA A 157 17.34 2.62 -14.69
C ALA A 157 18.45 1.58 -14.45
N LYS A 158 18.27 0.71 -13.47
CA LYS A 158 19.19 -0.41 -13.22
C LYS A 158 19.32 -1.33 -14.43
N LYS A 159 18.19 -1.74 -15.01
CA LYS A 159 18.16 -2.63 -16.19
C LYS A 159 18.83 -2.00 -17.41
N MET A 160 18.62 -0.70 -17.64
CA MET A 160 19.28 0.05 -18.72
C MET A 160 20.81 0.04 -18.56
N ILE A 161 21.32 0.21 -17.34
CA ILE A 161 22.76 0.10 -17.05
C ILE A 161 23.23 -1.33 -17.26
N GLU A 162 22.49 -2.31 -16.79
CA GLU A 162 22.85 -3.73 -16.92
C GLU A 162 22.81 -4.24 -18.36
N SER A 163 21.97 -3.67 -19.21
CA SER A 163 21.92 -4.01 -20.66
C SER A 163 23.09 -3.40 -21.45
N GLY A 164 23.86 -2.47 -20.87
CA GLY A 164 24.95 -1.80 -21.55
C GLY A 164 24.52 -0.66 -22.47
N GLU A 165 23.28 -0.19 -22.34
CA GLU A 165 22.77 0.93 -23.14
C GLU A 165 23.32 2.29 -22.69
N LEU A 166 23.70 2.40 -21.38
CA LEU A 166 24.25 3.63 -20.84
C LEU A 166 25.73 3.76 -21.23
N LYS A 167 26.11 4.91 -21.79
CA LYS A 167 27.49 5.23 -22.18
C LYS A 167 27.91 6.56 -21.58
N ASP A 168 29.23 6.71 -21.36
CA ASP A 168 29.85 7.98 -20.99
C ASP A 168 30.00 8.91 -22.20
N GLU A 169 30.57 10.10 -21.97
CA GLU A 169 30.81 11.11 -23.03
C GLU A 169 31.84 10.63 -24.07
N GLU A 170 32.72 9.69 -23.69
CA GLU A 170 33.72 9.09 -24.58
C GLU A 170 33.17 7.86 -25.34
N GLY A 171 31.92 7.46 -25.08
CA GLY A 171 31.24 6.32 -25.72
C GLY A 171 31.52 4.96 -25.08
N ASN A 172 32.22 4.90 -23.93
CA ASN A 172 32.42 3.66 -23.17
C ASN A 172 31.15 3.23 -22.46
N VAL A 173 30.89 1.92 -22.41
CA VAL A 173 29.71 1.37 -21.73
C VAL A 173 29.85 1.49 -20.23
N ILE A 174 28.89 2.12 -19.58
CA ILE A 174 28.72 2.13 -18.13
C ILE A 174 27.83 0.94 -17.76
N GLY A 175 28.44 -0.17 -17.36
CA GLY A 175 27.75 -1.43 -17.11
C GLY A 175 27.89 -1.93 -15.68
N LYS A 176 27.65 -3.23 -15.48
CA LYS A 176 27.76 -3.93 -14.20
C LYS A 176 29.17 -3.73 -13.59
N GLY A 177 29.21 -3.50 -12.27
CA GLY A 177 30.47 -3.31 -11.52
C GLY A 177 30.93 -1.86 -11.43
N THR A 178 30.30 -0.92 -12.13
CA THR A 178 30.59 0.52 -12.00
C THR A 178 29.93 1.13 -10.77
N LEU A 179 30.39 2.30 -10.32
CA LEU A 179 29.76 3.07 -9.24
C LEU A 179 28.32 3.47 -9.60
N THR A 180 28.08 3.80 -10.86
CA THR A 180 26.75 4.12 -11.38
C THR A 180 25.80 2.94 -11.26
N HIS A 181 26.25 1.73 -11.59
CA HIS A 181 25.49 0.52 -11.37
C HIS A 181 25.19 0.28 -9.88
N ALA A 182 26.18 0.44 -9.01
CA ALA A 182 26.00 0.29 -7.56
C ALA A 182 24.96 1.29 -7.02
N ALA A 183 24.98 2.55 -7.47
CA ALA A 183 23.98 3.55 -7.11
C ALA A 183 22.58 3.18 -7.60
N ALA A 184 22.46 2.67 -8.84
CA ALA A 184 21.19 2.20 -9.39
C ALA A 184 20.61 1.01 -8.62
N VAL A 185 21.45 0.06 -8.18
CA VAL A 185 21.04 -1.07 -7.33
C VAL A 185 20.52 -0.59 -5.97
N VAL A 186 21.15 0.42 -5.35
CA VAL A 186 20.62 1.03 -4.12
C VAL A 186 19.26 1.67 -4.36
N GLY A 187 19.09 2.43 -5.46
CA GLY A 187 17.81 3.02 -5.84
C GLY A 187 16.72 1.97 -6.06
N ASP A 188 17.03 0.91 -6.79
CA ASP A 188 16.11 -0.22 -7.02
C ASP A 188 15.72 -0.92 -5.71
N THR A 189 16.67 -1.14 -4.79
CA THR A 189 16.40 -1.70 -3.46
C THR A 189 15.39 -0.85 -2.65
N VAL A 190 15.43 0.47 -2.80
CA VAL A 190 14.42 1.39 -2.22
C VAL A 190 13.11 1.34 -2.99
N GLY A 191 13.17 1.21 -4.30
CA GLY A 191 12.02 1.18 -5.20
C GLY A 191 11.21 -0.11 -5.15
N ASP A 192 11.84 -1.26 -4.89
CA ASP A 192 11.20 -2.57 -4.87
C ASP A 192 10.03 -2.65 -3.87
N PRO A 193 10.14 -2.23 -2.61
CA PRO A 193 9.00 -2.18 -1.69
C PRO A 193 7.86 -1.29 -2.18
N PHE A 194 8.15 -0.27 -2.98
CA PHE A 194 7.15 0.64 -3.55
C PHE A 194 6.36 -0.05 -4.65
N LYS A 195 7.04 -0.56 -5.69
CA LYS A 195 6.38 -1.14 -6.87
C LYS A 195 5.81 -2.53 -6.64
N ASP A 196 6.47 -3.35 -5.81
CA ASP A 196 6.13 -4.77 -5.66
C ASP A 196 5.26 -5.05 -4.42
N THR A 197 5.15 -4.10 -3.49
CA THR A 197 4.36 -4.30 -2.26
C THR A 197 3.40 -3.15 -1.96
N ALA A 198 3.88 -1.96 -1.64
CA ALA A 198 3.03 -0.87 -1.17
C ALA A 198 2.06 -0.37 -2.26
N GLY A 199 2.56 -0.13 -3.47
CA GLY A 199 1.73 0.31 -4.60
C GLY A 199 0.60 -0.68 -4.92
N PRO A 200 0.88 -1.96 -5.21
CA PRO A 200 -0.16 -2.96 -5.44
C PRO A 200 -1.12 -3.14 -4.27
N SER A 201 -0.63 -3.09 -3.03
CA SER A 201 -1.47 -3.22 -1.82
C SER A 201 -2.44 -2.06 -1.65
N LEU A 202 -2.09 -0.85 -2.09
CA LEU A 202 -2.99 0.31 -2.08
C LEU A 202 -4.18 0.12 -3.04
N HIS A 203 -4.02 -0.55 -4.17
CA HIS A 203 -5.16 -0.90 -5.02
C HIS A 203 -6.14 -1.85 -4.32
N VAL A 204 -5.62 -2.75 -3.50
CA VAL A 204 -6.46 -3.64 -2.67
C VAL A 204 -7.15 -2.83 -1.56
N LEU A 205 -6.42 -1.91 -0.90
CA LEU A 205 -6.97 -1.03 0.13
C LEU A 205 -8.19 -0.24 -0.38
N VAL A 206 -8.07 0.40 -1.55
CA VAL A 206 -9.16 1.19 -2.16
C VAL A 206 -10.39 0.32 -2.42
N LYS A 207 -10.21 -0.88 -2.94
CA LYS A 207 -11.31 -1.84 -3.16
C LYS A 207 -11.96 -2.27 -1.84
N LEU A 208 -11.13 -2.57 -0.84
CA LEU A 208 -11.58 -3.00 0.48
C LEU A 208 -12.39 -1.90 1.17
N LEU A 209 -11.92 -0.66 1.18
CA LEU A 209 -12.64 0.50 1.71
C LEU A 209 -14.03 0.61 1.05
N SER A 210 -14.08 0.54 -0.27
CA SER A 210 -15.33 0.67 -1.02
C SER A 210 -16.31 -0.43 -0.69
N THR A 211 -15.85 -1.67 -0.58
CA THR A 211 -16.73 -2.81 -0.30
C THR A 211 -17.23 -2.79 1.15
N ILE A 212 -16.33 -2.54 2.11
CA ILE A 212 -16.70 -2.54 3.54
C ILE A 212 -17.66 -1.40 3.87
N THR A 213 -17.39 -0.19 3.39
CA THR A 213 -18.28 0.95 3.66
C THR A 213 -19.66 0.75 3.07
N LEU A 214 -19.78 0.16 1.87
CA LEU A 214 -21.06 -0.15 1.25
C LEU A 214 -21.85 -1.19 2.06
N VAL A 215 -21.20 -2.29 2.46
CA VAL A 215 -21.85 -3.38 3.22
C VAL A 215 -22.28 -2.88 4.60
N LEU A 216 -21.45 -2.06 5.24
CA LEU A 216 -21.68 -1.55 6.59
C LEU A 216 -22.44 -0.21 6.62
N ALA A 217 -22.94 0.30 5.49
CA ALA A 217 -23.71 1.54 5.44
C ALA A 217 -24.85 1.62 6.49
N PRO A 218 -25.62 0.54 6.79
CA PRO A 218 -26.63 0.57 7.86
C PRO A 218 -26.07 0.87 9.25
N LEU A 219 -24.81 0.60 9.50
CA LEU A 219 -24.16 0.88 10.78
C LEU A 219 -23.98 2.37 11.05
N PHE A 220 -23.90 3.19 10.00
CA PHE A 220 -23.56 4.61 10.05
C PHE A 220 -24.79 5.55 9.99
N ILE A 221 -25.99 4.99 10.04
CA ILE A 221 -27.28 5.73 9.98
C ILE A 221 -28.00 5.74 11.31
#